data_08f3c31656f4f286784b5856e5842392
#
_entry.id   08f3c31656f4f286784b5856e5842392
#
_cell.length_a   1.000
_cell.length_b   1.000
_cell.length_c   1.000
_cell.angle_alpha   90.00
_cell.angle_beta   90.00
_cell.angle_gamma   90.00
#
_symmetry.space_group_name_H-M   'P 1'
#
loop_
_entity.id
_entity.type
_entity.pdbx_description
1 polymer ?
#
loop_
_entity_poly.entity_id
_entity_poly.type
_entity_poly.pdbx_seq_one_letter_code
_entity_poly.pdbx_strand_id
1 'polypeptide(L)'
;TDLARKLPSPVYKVLAQLYVDKEFPRHIFVETTAACNLACEYCPREKRNDHMSWELFKSIVDECSHYGARSFSLHLFGEPLLYPRILDAINYIKEANRSNTILLTTNGTLLNRFADSLSQVDRIIWSYRKNDFNSRSIKLLREKGLVRLLIEETPKEEFERWSKFPRVEIKHLHNYGGQIDTTKWGLESSNGDRYP
;
A
#
# COMPACT_ATOMS: atom_id res chain seq x y z
N THR A 1 3.37 8.48 -15.98
CA THR A 1 4.15 9.70 -15.79
C THR A 1 3.57 10.78 -16.68
N ASP A 2 3.44 12.02 -16.19
CA ASP A 2 2.83 13.15 -16.90
C ASP A 2 3.45 13.47 -18.28
N LEU A 3 4.68 13.03 -18.49
CA LEU A 3 5.36 13.21 -19.78
C LEU A 3 4.74 12.36 -20.89
N ALA A 4 4.29 11.15 -20.58
CA ALA A 4 3.69 10.22 -21.56
C ALA A 4 2.34 10.74 -22.08
N ARG A 5 1.56 11.47 -21.24
CA ARG A 5 0.27 12.05 -21.63
C ARG A 5 0.38 13.23 -22.60
N LYS A 6 1.57 13.84 -22.72
CA LYS A 6 1.84 14.96 -23.63
C LYS A 6 2.33 14.54 -25.01
N LEU A 7 2.55 13.25 -25.26
CA LEU A 7 2.98 12.73 -26.53
C LEU A 7 1.80 12.62 -27.52
N PRO A 8 2.05 12.79 -28.84
CA PRO A 8 1.03 12.53 -29.86
C PRO A 8 0.44 11.13 -29.72
N SER A 9 -0.87 11.01 -29.94
CA SER A 9 -1.62 9.76 -29.73
C SER A 9 -0.98 8.50 -30.32
N PRO A 10 -0.38 8.51 -31.55
CA PRO A 10 0.29 7.32 -32.09
C PRO A 10 1.54 6.93 -31.31
N VAL A 11 2.35 7.90 -30.88
CA VAL A 11 3.59 7.67 -30.11
C VAL A 11 3.25 7.16 -28.72
N TYR A 12 2.23 7.73 -28.07
CA TYR A 12 1.73 7.22 -26.80
C TYR A 12 1.28 5.77 -26.87
N LYS A 13 0.53 5.40 -27.94
CA LYS A 13 0.06 4.01 -28.13
C LYS A 13 1.21 3.03 -28.32
N VAL A 14 2.23 3.40 -29.10
CA VAL A 14 3.43 2.56 -29.31
C VAL A 14 4.21 2.41 -27.99
N LEU A 15 4.46 3.51 -27.28
CA LEU A 15 5.14 3.45 -25.99
C LEU A 15 4.32 2.70 -24.94
N ALA A 16 3.00 2.89 -24.89
CA ALA A 16 2.14 2.12 -24.01
C ALA A 16 2.20 0.62 -24.35
N GLN A 17 2.25 0.25 -25.63
CA GLN A 17 2.42 -1.15 -26.04
C GLN A 17 3.79 -1.72 -25.68
N LEU A 18 4.85 -0.93 -25.71
CA LEU A 18 6.19 -1.35 -25.32
C LEU A 18 6.36 -1.45 -23.80
N TYR A 19 5.60 -0.63 -23.04
CA TYR A 19 5.68 -0.59 -21.57
C TYR A 19 4.66 -1.48 -20.85
N VAL A 20 3.60 -1.94 -21.54
CA VAL A 20 2.69 -2.94 -21.00
C VAL A 20 3.31 -4.30 -21.24
N ASP A 21 3.87 -4.87 -20.18
CA ASP A 21 4.24 -6.29 -20.17
C ASP A 21 2.92 -7.09 -20.27
N LYS A 22 2.57 -7.48 -21.50
CA LYS A 22 1.30 -8.16 -21.78
C LYS A 22 1.24 -9.56 -21.17
N GLU A 23 2.39 -10.08 -20.75
CA GLU A 23 2.51 -11.46 -20.28
C GLU A 23 2.38 -11.57 -18.76
N PHE A 24 2.84 -10.56 -18.00
CA PHE A 24 2.77 -10.63 -16.53
C PHE A 24 2.73 -9.24 -15.85
N PRO A 25 1.90 -9.04 -14.80
CA PRO A 25 1.77 -7.76 -14.11
C PRO A 25 3.10 -7.29 -13.50
N ARG A 26 3.38 -5.99 -13.59
CA ARG A 26 4.57 -5.37 -12.97
C ARG A 26 4.37 -5.08 -11.49
N HIS A 27 3.14 -4.87 -11.07
CA HIS A 27 2.77 -4.56 -9.69
C HIS A 27 1.88 -5.67 -9.14
N ILE A 28 2.32 -6.29 -8.06
CA ILE A 28 1.69 -7.45 -7.44
C ILE A 28 1.24 -7.07 -6.03
N PHE A 29 -0.05 -7.25 -5.75
CA PHE A 29 -0.56 -7.18 -4.39
C PHE A 29 -0.55 -8.57 -3.78
N VAL A 30 0.09 -8.71 -2.61
CA VAL A 30 0.15 -9.96 -1.87
C VAL A 30 -0.40 -9.70 -0.46
N GLU A 31 -1.62 -10.14 -0.21
CA GLU A 31 -2.20 -10.08 1.13
C GLU A 31 -1.58 -11.17 2.00
N THR A 32 -0.53 -10.84 2.73
CA THR A 32 0.20 -11.78 3.59
C THR A 32 -0.60 -12.18 4.82
N THR A 33 -1.54 -11.35 5.23
CA THR A 33 -2.42 -11.60 6.37
C THR A 33 -3.76 -10.89 6.24
N ALA A 34 -4.84 -11.55 6.61
CA ALA A 34 -6.16 -10.93 6.78
C ALA A 34 -6.33 -10.30 8.18
N ALA A 35 -5.40 -10.57 9.12
CA ALA A 35 -5.44 -10.01 10.46
C ALA A 35 -5.19 -8.49 10.44
N CYS A 36 -5.95 -7.77 11.25
CA CYS A 36 -5.74 -6.35 11.50
C CYS A 36 -6.13 -6.03 12.94
N ASN A 37 -5.33 -5.24 13.62
CA ASN A 37 -5.57 -4.80 14.99
C ASN A 37 -6.49 -3.57 15.10
N LEU A 38 -7.05 -3.11 13.98
CA LEU A 38 -8.08 -2.07 13.92
C LEU A 38 -9.38 -2.61 13.34
N ALA A 39 -10.48 -1.94 13.68
CA ALA A 39 -11.82 -2.22 13.19
C ALA A 39 -12.44 -0.96 12.58
N CYS A 40 -11.80 -0.42 11.53
CA CYS A 40 -12.28 0.78 10.87
C CYS A 40 -13.64 0.52 10.24
N GLU A 41 -14.60 1.44 10.44
CA GLU A 41 -15.96 1.31 9.94
C GLU A 41 -16.05 1.26 8.40
N TYR A 42 -15.09 1.93 7.72
CA TYR A 42 -15.02 1.98 6.26
C TYR A 42 -14.14 0.89 5.66
N CYS A 43 -13.72 -0.11 6.43
CA CYS A 43 -12.93 -1.22 5.93
C CYS A 43 -13.85 -2.40 5.57
N PRO A 44 -13.87 -2.84 4.29
CA PRO A 44 -14.76 -3.91 3.85
C PRO A 44 -14.26 -5.31 4.22
N ARG A 45 -13.12 -5.42 4.95
CA ARG A 45 -12.54 -6.72 5.27
C ARG A 45 -13.48 -7.54 6.15
N GLU A 46 -13.50 -8.83 5.91
CA GLU A 46 -13.99 -9.79 6.88
C GLU A 46 -13.06 -9.83 8.10
N LYS A 47 -13.63 -9.93 9.32
CA LYS A 47 -12.84 -10.02 10.55
C LYS A 47 -12.24 -11.43 10.70
N ARG A 48 -11.16 -11.69 9.96
CA ARG A 48 -10.40 -12.94 10.01
C ARG A 48 -8.99 -12.67 10.53
N ASN A 49 -8.32 -13.71 11.02
CA ASN A 49 -6.96 -13.65 11.52
C ASN A 49 -6.02 -14.62 10.77
N ASP A 50 -6.39 -14.99 9.55
CA ASP A 50 -5.61 -15.92 8.75
C ASP A 50 -4.33 -15.26 8.25
N HIS A 51 -3.31 -16.09 8.12
CA HIS A 51 -2.03 -15.72 7.55
C HIS A 51 -1.76 -16.61 6.33
N MET A 52 -1.14 -16.02 5.30
CA MET A 52 -0.64 -16.77 4.17
C MET A 52 0.42 -17.78 4.62
N SER A 53 0.38 -19.00 4.09
CA SER A 53 1.44 -19.97 4.34
C SER A 53 2.76 -19.49 3.71
N TRP A 54 3.86 -19.87 4.33
CA TRP A 54 5.19 -19.49 3.85
C TRP A 54 5.52 -20.09 2.48
N GLU A 55 5.08 -21.31 2.25
CA GLU A 55 5.25 -22.03 0.99
C GLU A 55 4.53 -21.33 -0.15
N LEU A 56 3.27 -20.92 0.07
CA LEU A 56 2.50 -20.15 -0.92
C LEU A 56 3.17 -18.80 -1.20
N PHE A 57 3.59 -18.09 -0.14
CA PHE A 57 4.28 -16.81 -0.31
C PHE A 57 5.52 -16.95 -1.19
N LYS A 58 6.38 -17.94 -0.92
CA LYS A 58 7.58 -18.20 -1.72
C LYS A 58 7.23 -18.50 -3.16
N SER A 59 6.26 -19.39 -3.41
CA SER A 59 5.89 -19.75 -4.78
C SER A 59 5.41 -18.54 -5.59
N ILE A 60 4.65 -17.63 -4.98
CA ILE A 60 4.21 -16.38 -5.62
C ILE A 60 5.41 -15.50 -5.97
N VAL A 61 6.35 -15.30 -5.03
CA VAL A 61 7.52 -14.45 -5.25
C VAL A 61 8.43 -15.04 -6.33
N ASP A 62 8.65 -16.35 -6.32
CA ASP A 62 9.49 -17.05 -7.30
C ASP A 62 8.89 -16.94 -8.69
N GLU A 63 7.59 -17.22 -8.84
CA GLU A 63 6.88 -17.08 -10.11
C GLU A 63 6.94 -15.65 -10.62
N CYS A 64 6.60 -14.67 -9.80
CA CYS A 64 6.63 -13.26 -10.20
C CYS A 64 8.04 -12.81 -10.60
N SER A 65 9.08 -13.22 -9.86
CA SER A 65 10.46 -12.84 -10.10
C SER A 65 11.07 -13.49 -11.34
N HIS A 66 10.51 -14.63 -11.79
CA HIS A 66 10.88 -15.27 -13.05
C HIS A 66 10.69 -14.35 -14.27
N TYR A 67 9.68 -13.50 -14.23
CA TYR A 67 9.41 -12.49 -15.26
C TYR A 67 10.22 -11.20 -15.12
N GLY A 68 11.27 -11.19 -14.30
CA GLY A 68 12.12 -10.04 -14.05
C GLY A 68 11.70 -9.24 -12.80
N ALA A 69 12.24 -8.02 -12.63
CA ALA A 69 11.96 -7.19 -11.47
C ALA A 69 10.49 -6.79 -11.38
N ARG A 70 9.90 -6.92 -10.19
CA ARG A 70 8.49 -6.61 -9.89
C ARG A 70 8.36 -5.69 -8.68
N SER A 71 7.23 -5.01 -8.59
CA SER A 71 6.84 -4.22 -7.44
C SER A 71 5.84 -5.01 -6.59
N PHE A 72 6.19 -5.30 -5.35
CA PHE A 72 5.35 -6.05 -4.41
C PHE A 72 4.72 -5.11 -3.39
N SER A 73 3.40 -5.12 -3.30
CA SER A 73 2.63 -4.49 -2.23
C SER A 73 2.19 -5.56 -1.24
N LEU A 74 2.78 -5.56 -0.03
CA LEU A 74 2.53 -6.59 0.99
C LEU A 74 1.27 -6.32 1.83
N HIS A 75 0.22 -5.82 1.20
CA HIS A 75 -1.05 -5.52 1.85
C HIS A 75 -2.22 -5.62 0.88
N LEU A 76 -3.41 -5.81 1.42
CA LEU A 76 -4.69 -5.50 0.80
C LEU A 76 -5.60 -4.87 1.87
N PHE A 77 -6.20 -5.65 2.75
CA PHE A 77 -7.07 -5.18 3.83
C PHE A 77 -6.52 -5.44 5.24
N GLY A 78 -5.65 -6.44 5.41
CA GLY A 78 -4.99 -6.74 6.68
C GLY A 78 -3.91 -5.72 7.04
N GLU A 79 -3.42 -5.80 8.29
CA GLU A 79 -2.23 -5.04 8.72
C GLU A 79 -0.96 -5.89 8.49
N PRO A 80 -0.12 -5.56 7.52
CA PRO A 80 1.01 -6.43 7.16
C PRO A 80 2.02 -6.64 8.28
N LEU A 81 2.18 -5.68 9.21
CA LEU A 81 3.08 -5.82 10.35
C LEU A 81 2.58 -6.83 11.41
N LEU A 82 1.38 -7.39 11.25
CA LEU A 82 0.89 -8.53 12.02
C LEU A 82 1.27 -9.89 11.39
N TYR A 83 1.75 -9.91 10.16
CA TYR A 83 2.21 -11.16 9.55
C TYR A 83 3.45 -11.67 10.30
N PRO A 84 3.42 -12.88 10.90
CA PRO A 84 4.50 -13.38 11.76
C PRO A 84 5.86 -13.44 11.05
N ARG A 85 5.86 -13.59 9.73
CA ARG A 85 7.05 -13.71 8.89
C ARG A 85 7.28 -12.49 7.99
N ILE A 86 6.81 -11.30 8.40
CA ILE A 86 6.91 -10.09 7.54
C ILE A 86 8.36 -9.75 7.18
N LEU A 87 9.30 -9.88 8.10
CA LEU A 87 10.71 -9.59 7.85
C LEU A 87 11.34 -10.64 6.94
N ASP A 88 11.01 -11.92 7.12
CA ASP A 88 11.44 -12.99 6.21
C ASP A 88 10.90 -12.74 4.80
N ALA A 89 9.63 -12.32 4.69
CA ALA A 89 9.00 -12.01 3.41
C ALA A 89 9.69 -10.86 2.68
N ILE A 90 10.03 -9.78 3.38
CA ILE A 90 10.78 -8.65 2.84
C ILE A 90 12.15 -9.12 2.33
N ASN A 91 12.89 -9.89 3.13
CA ASN A 91 14.19 -10.41 2.75
C ASN A 91 14.09 -11.33 1.53
N TYR A 92 13.14 -12.27 1.52
CA TYR A 92 12.95 -13.23 0.44
C TYR A 92 12.66 -12.56 -0.91
N ILE A 93 11.82 -11.51 -0.94
CA ILE A 93 11.57 -10.73 -2.16
C ILE A 93 12.88 -10.15 -2.73
N LYS A 94 13.74 -9.61 -1.87
CA LYS A 94 15.03 -9.02 -2.29
C LYS A 94 16.06 -10.08 -2.69
N GLU A 95 16.04 -11.25 -2.08
CA GLU A 95 16.86 -12.40 -2.44
C GLU A 95 16.47 -12.97 -3.80
N ALA A 96 15.17 -13.12 -4.06
CA ALA A 96 14.67 -13.61 -5.34
C ALA A 96 15.06 -12.70 -6.51
N ASN A 97 15.01 -11.38 -6.33
CA ASN A 97 15.56 -10.40 -7.27
C ASN A 97 15.82 -9.07 -6.55
N ARG A 98 17.09 -8.64 -6.50
CA ARG A 98 17.49 -7.39 -5.83
C ARG A 98 16.83 -6.13 -6.39
N SER A 99 16.40 -6.17 -7.65
CA SER A 99 15.69 -5.07 -8.32
C SER A 99 14.19 -5.05 -8.02
N ASN A 100 13.65 -6.05 -7.30
CA ASN A 100 12.28 -5.99 -6.83
C ASN A 100 12.10 -4.80 -5.88
N THR A 101 10.96 -4.13 -6.00
CA THR A 101 10.58 -3.04 -5.10
C THR A 101 9.47 -3.48 -4.15
N ILE A 102 9.54 -3.02 -2.90
CA ILE A 102 8.60 -3.38 -1.84
C ILE A 102 7.88 -2.13 -1.35
N LEU A 103 6.56 -2.16 -1.48
CA LEU A 103 5.64 -1.18 -0.92
C LEU A 103 4.92 -1.78 0.28
N LEU A 104 4.96 -1.10 1.41
CA LEU A 104 4.27 -1.50 2.63
C LEU A 104 3.24 -0.45 3.01
N THR A 105 1.95 -0.79 2.98
CA THR A 105 0.91 0.08 3.54
C THR A 105 0.55 -0.42 4.94
N THR A 106 0.57 0.47 5.91
CA THR A 106 0.35 0.16 7.33
C THR A 106 -0.54 1.19 8.01
N ASN A 107 -1.29 0.76 9.01
CA ASN A 107 -2.02 1.67 9.91
C ASN A 107 -1.09 2.37 10.92
N GLY A 108 0.19 1.99 10.98
CA GLY A 108 1.23 2.62 11.78
C GLY A 108 1.30 2.20 13.24
N THR A 109 0.31 1.47 13.76
CA THR A 109 0.27 1.11 15.20
C THR A 109 1.48 0.31 15.68
N LEU A 110 2.09 -0.46 14.78
CA LEU A 110 3.26 -1.29 15.05
C LEU A 110 4.58 -0.67 14.54
N LEU A 111 4.53 0.49 13.88
CA LEU A 111 5.69 1.04 13.21
C LEU A 111 6.85 1.32 14.15
N ASN A 112 6.58 1.74 15.41
CA ASN A 112 7.62 1.95 16.42
C ASN A 112 8.43 0.69 16.74
N ARG A 113 7.82 -0.48 16.62
CA ARG A 113 8.48 -1.78 16.87
C ARG A 113 9.34 -2.20 15.68
N PHE A 114 8.94 -1.87 14.46
CA PHE A 114 9.57 -2.36 13.24
C PHE A 114 10.49 -1.37 12.54
N ALA A 115 10.54 -0.09 12.98
CA ALA A 115 11.19 0.98 12.24
C ALA A 115 12.63 0.66 11.81
N ASP A 116 13.44 0.04 12.68
CA ASP A 116 14.83 -0.28 12.40
C ASP A 116 14.98 -1.50 11.44
N SER A 117 13.95 -2.36 11.36
CA SER A 117 13.97 -3.60 10.59
C SER A 117 13.43 -3.45 9.17
N LEU A 118 12.86 -2.27 8.82
CA LEU A 118 12.25 -2.02 7.52
C LEU A 118 13.20 -1.37 6.50
N SER A 119 14.52 -1.55 6.67
CA SER A 119 15.52 -0.93 5.80
C SER A 119 15.41 -1.34 4.33
N GLN A 120 14.99 -2.57 4.04
CA GLN A 120 14.83 -3.10 2.69
C GLN A 120 13.51 -2.74 2.01
N VAL A 121 12.55 -2.17 2.75
CA VAL A 121 11.31 -1.65 2.17
C VAL A 121 11.63 -0.37 1.40
N ASP A 122 11.17 -0.27 0.15
CA ASP A 122 11.46 0.89 -0.71
C ASP A 122 10.51 2.05 -0.43
N ARG A 123 9.26 1.76 -0.09
CA ARG A 123 8.26 2.78 0.25
C ARG A 123 7.30 2.30 1.33
N ILE A 124 6.97 3.19 2.24
CA ILE A 124 5.96 2.97 3.28
C ILE A 124 4.81 3.95 3.06
N ILE A 125 3.59 3.45 2.96
CA ILE A 125 2.38 4.26 3.02
C ILE A 125 1.80 4.11 4.42
N TRP A 126 1.84 5.18 5.18
CA TRP A 126 1.14 5.23 6.45
C TRP A 126 -0.26 5.80 6.23
N SER A 127 -1.27 4.94 6.28
CA SER A 127 -2.66 5.38 6.35
C SER A 127 -2.89 5.97 7.73
N TYR A 128 -3.11 7.29 7.79
CA TYR A 128 -3.19 8.02 9.06
C TYR A 128 -4.13 7.31 10.05
N ARG A 129 -3.60 7.15 11.24
CA ARG A 129 -4.34 6.87 12.47
C ARG A 129 -3.66 7.69 13.56
N LYS A 130 -4.41 8.01 14.61
CA LYS A 130 -3.82 8.72 15.74
C LYS A 130 -2.77 7.80 16.39
N ASN A 131 -1.50 8.04 16.09
CA ASN A 131 -0.37 7.27 16.57
C ASN A 131 0.69 8.20 17.15
N ASP A 132 1.29 7.78 18.25
CA ASP A 132 2.48 8.42 18.82
C ASP A 132 3.73 7.71 18.26
N PHE A 133 4.44 8.38 17.37
CA PHE A 133 5.66 7.86 16.78
C PHE A 133 6.91 8.29 17.55
N ASN A 134 7.80 7.34 17.78
CA ASN A 134 9.15 7.62 18.25
C ASN A 134 10.03 8.24 17.14
N SER A 135 11.21 8.74 17.51
CA SER A 135 12.14 9.38 16.56
C SER A 135 12.55 8.49 15.39
N ARG A 136 12.68 7.18 15.60
CA ARG A 136 13.04 6.19 14.56
C ARG A 136 11.94 6.06 13.51
N SER A 137 10.69 5.94 13.94
CA SER A 137 9.53 5.88 13.05
C SER A 137 9.34 7.16 12.26
N ILE A 138 9.51 8.31 12.90
CA ILE A 138 9.47 9.61 12.21
C ILE A 138 10.58 9.72 11.16
N LYS A 139 11.81 9.30 11.50
CA LYS A 139 12.93 9.28 10.55
C LYS A 139 12.61 8.38 9.35
N LEU A 140 12.16 7.16 9.59
CA LEU A 140 11.78 6.19 8.55
C LEU A 140 10.68 6.76 7.63
N LEU A 141 9.63 7.37 8.20
CA LEU A 141 8.56 7.99 7.41
C LEU A 141 9.07 9.18 6.60
N ARG A 142 10.00 9.98 7.11
CA ARG A 142 10.62 11.09 6.34
C ARG A 142 11.45 10.59 5.17
N GLU A 143 12.15 9.51 5.32
CA GLU A 143 13.02 8.93 4.29
C GLU A 143 12.21 8.19 3.21
N LYS A 144 11.30 7.34 3.60
CA LYS A 144 10.60 6.38 2.71
C LYS A 144 9.08 6.49 2.74
N GLY A 145 8.52 7.25 3.68
CA GLY A 145 7.09 7.30 3.94
C GLY A 145 6.34 8.21 3.00
N LEU A 146 5.07 7.88 2.83
CA LEU A 146 4.00 8.71 2.32
C LEU A 146 2.88 8.66 3.34
N VAL A 147 2.42 9.82 3.78
CA VAL A 147 1.28 9.94 4.71
C VAL A 147 0.00 10.01 3.89
N ARG A 148 -0.90 9.06 4.11
CA ARG A 148 -2.23 9.09 3.48
C ARG A 148 -3.25 9.61 4.49
N LEU A 149 -3.83 10.75 4.19
CA LEU A 149 -4.87 11.40 4.98
C LEU A 149 -6.22 11.19 4.29
N LEU A 150 -7.19 10.68 5.04
CA LEU A 150 -8.58 10.59 4.59
C LEU A 150 -9.33 11.80 5.14
N ILE A 151 -9.96 12.57 4.25
CA ILE A 151 -10.58 13.85 4.62
C ILE A 151 -11.64 13.65 5.72
N GLU A 152 -12.45 12.59 5.60
CA GLU A 152 -13.57 12.31 6.48
C GLU A 152 -13.16 11.73 7.85
N GLU A 153 -11.93 11.19 7.95
CA GLU A 153 -11.45 10.47 9.13
C GLU A 153 -10.33 11.19 9.88
N THR A 154 -9.69 12.17 9.23
CA THR A 154 -8.54 12.87 9.83
C THR A 154 -9.01 14.14 10.53
N PRO A 155 -8.85 14.26 11.86
CA PRO A 155 -9.17 15.49 12.57
C PRO A 155 -8.43 16.70 12.01
N LYS A 156 -9.08 17.87 12.00
CA LYS A 156 -8.55 19.09 11.38
C LYS A 156 -7.12 19.45 11.86
N GLU A 157 -6.87 19.36 13.17
CA GLU A 157 -5.55 19.66 13.75
C GLU A 157 -4.45 18.72 13.23
N GLU A 158 -4.78 17.42 13.15
CA GLU A 158 -3.85 16.42 12.63
C GLU A 158 -3.67 16.57 11.12
N PHE A 159 -4.74 16.95 10.41
CA PHE A 159 -4.65 17.24 8.99
C PHE A 159 -3.68 18.42 8.72
N GLU A 160 -3.79 19.52 9.48
CA GLU A 160 -2.89 20.66 9.39
C GLU A 160 -1.44 20.29 9.72
N ARG A 161 -1.24 19.41 10.70
CA ARG A 161 0.07 18.91 11.11
C ARG A 161 0.73 18.08 10.02
N TRP A 162 0.02 17.07 9.50
CA TRP A 162 0.58 16.06 8.61
C TRP A 162 0.57 16.48 7.15
N SER A 163 -0.29 17.41 6.72
CA SER A 163 -0.26 17.96 5.36
C SER A 163 1.06 18.66 5.01
N LYS A 164 1.83 19.05 6.03
CA LYS A 164 3.18 19.63 5.87
C LYS A 164 4.30 18.57 5.78
N PHE A 165 3.95 17.30 5.81
CA PHE A 165 4.94 16.23 5.70
C PHE A 165 5.52 16.16 4.29
N PRO A 166 6.79 15.67 4.08
CA PRO A 166 7.45 15.71 2.76
C PRO A 166 6.68 15.04 1.62
N ARG A 167 5.92 13.99 1.92
CA ARG A 167 5.08 13.28 0.94
C ARG A 167 3.74 12.97 1.56
N VAL A 168 2.69 13.57 1.01
CA VAL A 168 1.32 13.44 1.49
C VAL A 168 0.39 13.09 0.33
N GLU A 169 -0.50 12.18 0.56
CA GLU A 169 -1.63 11.84 -0.31
C GLU A 169 -2.92 12.15 0.45
N ILE A 170 -3.77 12.97 -0.14
CA ILE A 170 -5.07 13.33 0.43
C ILE A 170 -6.14 12.63 -0.40
N LYS A 171 -7.01 11.88 0.26
CA LYS A 171 -8.08 11.10 -0.38
C LYS A 171 -9.41 11.26 0.33
N HIS A 172 -10.47 11.05 -0.41
CA HIS A 172 -11.80 10.74 0.12
C HIS A 172 -11.95 9.25 0.39
N LEU A 173 -12.88 8.90 1.27
CA LEU A 173 -13.29 7.52 1.45
C LEU A 173 -13.93 6.98 0.17
N HIS A 174 -13.70 5.71 -0.13
CA HIS A 174 -14.36 5.02 -1.22
C HIS A 174 -15.44 4.10 -0.69
N ASN A 175 -16.45 3.85 -1.51
CA ASN A 175 -17.48 2.86 -1.21
C ASN A 175 -17.06 1.41 -1.51
N TYR A 176 -15.85 1.19 -2.03
CA TYR A 176 -15.32 -0.13 -2.41
C TYR A 176 -16.27 -0.95 -3.27
N GLY A 177 -16.84 -0.32 -4.33
CA GLY A 177 -17.79 -0.98 -5.20
C GLY A 177 -19.14 -1.28 -4.55
N GLY A 178 -19.56 -0.47 -3.58
CA GLY A 178 -20.83 -0.61 -2.86
C GLY A 178 -20.77 -1.47 -1.60
N GLN A 179 -19.57 -1.95 -1.19
CA GLN A 179 -19.41 -2.74 0.03
C GLN A 179 -19.50 -1.90 1.31
N ILE A 180 -19.37 -0.56 1.18
CA ILE A 180 -19.46 0.38 2.30
C ILE A 180 -20.48 1.46 1.99
N ASP A 181 -21.35 1.72 2.95
CA ASP A 181 -22.23 2.88 2.93
C ASP A 181 -21.43 4.13 3.30
N THR A 182 -21.14 4.96 2.30
CA THR A 182 -20.40 6.21 2.47
C THR A 182 -21.32 7.42 2.72
N THR A 183 -22.64 7.24 2.67
CA THR A 183 -23.62 8.34 2.88
C THR A 183 -23.52 8.97 4.27
N LYS A 184 -23.14 8.18 5.29
CA LYS A 184 -22.90 8.67 6.66
C LYS A 184 -21.77 9.70 6.77
N TRP A 185 -20.90 9.81 5.77
CA TRP A 185 -19.87 10.86 5.66
C TRP A 185 -20.24 11.94 4.64
N GLY A 186 -21.51 11.99 4.20
CA GLY A 186 -21.98 12.98 3.23
C GLY A 186 -21.47 12.75 1.80
N LEU A 187 -20.93 11.56 1.50
CA LEU A 187 -20.49 11.19 0.17
C LEU A 187 -21.64 10.49 -0.55
N GLU A 188 -22.01 10.97 -1.74
CA GLU A 188 -22.98 10.31 -2.57
C GLU A 188 -22.49 8.91 -2.92
N SER A 189 -23.41 7.92 -2.94
CA SER A 189 -23.09 6.60 -3.45
C SER A 189 -22.92 6.72 -4.97
N SER A 190 -21.70 7.02 -5.42
CA SER A 190 -21.38 7.02 -6.83
C SER A 190 -21.45 5.56 -7.31
N ASN A 191 -22.57 5.21 -7.93
CA ASN A 191 -22.68 4.02 -8.74
C ASN A 191 -21.70 4.17 -9.91
N GLY A 192 -20.47 3.73 -9.73
CA GLY A 192 -19.56 3.56 -10.85
C GLY A 192 -18.26 4.34 -10.89
N ASP A 193 -17.63 4.66 -9.78
CA ASP A 193 -16.23 5.07 -9.83
C ASP A 193 -15.39 3.88 -10.30
N ARG A 194 -15.26 3.77 -11.61
CA ARG A 194 -14.28 2.90 -12.24
C ARG A 194 -12.91 3.45 -11.83
N TYR A 195 -12.13 2.60 -11.20
CA TYR A 195 -10.70 2.87 -11.08
C TYR A 195 -10.14 3.26 -12.45
N PRO A 196 -9.42 4.39 -12.57
CA PRO A 196 -8.75 4.75 -13.81
C PRO A 196 -7.62 3.77 -14.16
#